data_c5e7ab31855a6fca75d5e04b381613f3
#
_entry.id   c5e7ab31855a6fca75d5e04b381613f3
#
_cell.length_a   1.000
_cell.length_b   1.000
_cell.length_c   1.000
_cell.angle_alpha   90.00
_cell.angle_beta   90.00
_cell.angle_gamma   90.00
#
_symmetry.space_group_name_H-M   'P 1'
#
loop_
_entity.id
_entity.type
_entity.pdbx_description
1 polymer ?
#
loop_
_entity_poly.entity_id
_entity_poly.type
_entity_poly.pdbx_seq_one_letter_code
_entity_poly.pdbx_strand_id
1 'polypeptide(L)'
;MHLVIDSVKPKLPEREIVMEHLELVGLTQAAEKLITQLSCGMKQQVAIARALAIWPEVLILDEPFGALDAITKEELQEELLKIWNTQKCTVLMITHDIDEDLFLVDRLVMIINGTPAGIGEVLNIDFLRPRSRGDIMEDSNYYELRNCALDFLSNRLAHDDDAA
;
A
#
# COMPACT_ATOMS: atom_id res chain seq x y z
N MET A 1 7.92 -19.53 -25.62
CA MET A 1 7.81 -20.05 -24.24
C MET A 1 6.56 -19.38 -23.63
N HIS A 2 5.39 -20.08 -23.69
CA HIS A 2 4.15 -19.56 -23.13
C HIS A 2 4.17 -19.85 -21.62
N LEU A 3 4.20 -18.80 -20.80
CA LEU A 3 3.92 -18.92 -19.37
C LEU A 3 2.40 -19.11 -19.24
N VAL A 4 1.96 -20.33 -19.02
CA VAL A 4 0.60 -20.60 -18.56
C VAL A 4 0.60 -20.36 -17.06
N ILE A 5 0.09 -19.21 -16.64
CA ILE A 5 -0.22 -18.97 -15.23
C ILE A 5 -1.56 -19.63 -14.95
N ASP A 6 -1.52 -20.88 -14.49
CA ASP A 6 -2.67 -21.58 -13.94
C ASP A 6 -2.95 -21.00 -12.53
N SER A 7 -3.51 -19.80 -12.48
CA SER A 7 -4.16 -19.32 -11.27
C SER A 7 -5.45 -20.14 -11.12
N VAL A 8 -5.49 -21.00 -10.11
CA VAL A 8 -6.71 -21.71 -9.70
C VAL A 8 -7.70 -20.67 -9.22
N LYS A 9 -8.45 -20.06 -10.13
CA LYS A 9 -9.58 -19.20 -9.81
C LYS A 9 -10.66 -20.06 -9.18
N PRO A 10 -11.19 -19.71 -8.00
CA PRO A 10 -12.44 -20.30 -7.55
C PRO A 10 -13.50 -20.05 -8.62
N LYS A 11 -14.21 -21.09 -9.03
CA LYS A 11 -15.33 -20.99 -9.98
C LYS A 11 -16.57 -20.43 -9.30
N LEU A 12 -16.46 -19.24 -8.73
CA LEU A 12 -17.62 -18.50 -8.21
C LEU A 12 -18.28 -17.72 -9.37
N PRO A 13 -19.63 -17.55 -9.36
CA PRO A 13 -20.30 -16.63 -10.25
C PRO A 13 -19.69 -15.24 -10.15
N GLU A 14 -19.57 -14.53 -11.27
CA GLU A 14 -18.93 -13.19 -11.30
C GLU A 14 -19.47 -12.24 -10.23
N ARG A 15 -20.78 -12.28 -9.96
CA ARG A 15 -21.41 -11.45 -8.93
C ARG A 15 -20.93 -11.80 -7.51
N GLU A 16 -20.68 -13.04 -7.22
CA GLU A 16 -20.18 -13.47 -5.91
C GLU A 16 -18.75 -12.98 -5.69
N ILE A 17 -17.88 -13.06 -6.71
CA ILE A 17 -16.52 -12.52 -6.66
C ILE A 17 -16.55 -11.02 -6.39
N VAL A 18 -17.41 -10.28 -7.10
CA VAL A 18 -17.57 -8.83 -6.90
C VAL A 18 -18.02 -8.52 -5.47
N MET A 19 -19.03 -9.22 -4.96
CA MET A 19 -19.56 -8.97 -3.62
C MET A 19 -18.55 -9.32 -2.53
N GLU A 20 -17.82 -10.43 -2.66
CA GLU A 20 -16.74 -10.80 -1.75
C GLU A 20 -15.66 -9.71 -1.67
N HIS A 21 -15.22 -9.18 -2.82
CA HIS A 21 -14.19 -8.14 -2.83
C HIS A 21 -14.70 -6.76 -2.41
N LEU A 22 -15.98 -6.46 -2.61
CA LEU A 22 -16.60 -5.26 -2.03
C LEU A 22 -16.75 -5.37 -0.51
N GLU A 23 -17.01 -6.57 0.02
CA GLU A 23 -17.03 -6.82 1.45
C GLU A 23 -15.65 -6.64 2.07
N LEU A 24 -14.59 -7.16 1.44
CA LEU A 24 -13.21 -6.99 1.88
C LEU A 24 -12.79 -5.52 2.04
N VAL A 25 -13.35 -4.62 1.23
CA VAL A 25 -13.05 -3.18 1.29
C VAL A 25 -14.17 -2.37 1.96
N GLY A 26 -15.13 -3.02 2.64
CA GLY A 26 -16.20 -2.35 3.37
C GLY A 26 -17.24 -1.64 2.50
N LEU A 27 -17.38 -1.99 1.22
CA LEU A 27 -18.25 -1.32 0.25
C LEU A 27 -19.48 -2.10 -0.19
N THR A 28 -19.89 -3.15 0.52
CA THR A 28 -21.04 -3.98 0.16
C THR A 28 -22.32 -3.16 -0.09
N GLN A 29 -22.58 -2.15 0.74
CA GLN A 29 -23.76 -1.28 0.61
C GLN A 29 -23.69 -0.32 -0.59
N ALA A 30 -22.51 -0.19 -1.20
CA ALA A 30 -22.30 0.66 -2.36
C ALA A 30 -22.28 -0.09 -3.70
N ALA A 31 -22.57 -1.40 -3.70
CA ALA A 31 -22.47 -2.27 -4.86
C ALA A 31 -23.28 -1.79 -6.09
N GLU A 32 -24.43 -1.17 -5.85
CA GLU A 32 -25.33 -0.67 -6.90
C GLU A 32 -25.10 0.83 -7.24
N LYS A 33 -24.12 1.49 -6.59
CA LYS A 33 -23.81 2.89 -6.89
C LYS A 33 -22.96 3.01 -8.16
N LEU A 34 -23.21 4.08 -8.91
CA LEU A 34 -22.34 4.49 -10.00
C LEU A 34 -21.04 5.08 -9.45
N ILE A 35 -19.93 4.96 -10.19
CA ILE A 35 -18.63 5.52 -9.81
C ILE A 35 -18.69 7.02 -9.51
N THR A 36 -19.57 7.76 -10.20
CA THR A 36 -19.81 9.20 -9.98
C THR A 36 -20.44 9.52 -8.65
N GLN A 37 -21.05 8.54 -7.97
CA GLN A 37 -21.72 8.68 -6.67
C GLN A 37 -20.81 8.27 -5.51
N LEU A 38 -19.59 7.83 -5.80
CA LEU A 38 -18.61 7.41 -4.80
C LEU A 38 -17.72 8.58 -4.38
N SER A 39 -17.37 8.63 -3.08
CA SER A 39 -16.33 9.53 -2.58
C SER A 39 -14.94 9.15 -3.15
N CYS A 40 -13.94 10.00 -2.94
CA CYS A 40 -12.58 9.72 -3.37
C CYS A 40 -12.06 8.43 -2.71
N GLY A 41 -12.21 8.28 -1.39
CA GLY A 41 -11.83 7.06 -0.66
C GLY A 41 -12.55 5.82 -1.16
N MET A 42 -13.87 5.89 -1.38
CA MET A 42 -14.62 4.76 -1.94
C MET A 42 -14.14 4.36 -3.34
N LYS A 43 -13.75 5.32 -4.18
CA LYS A 43 -13.16 5.02 -5.50
C LYS A 43 -11.83 4.28 -5.36
N GLN A 44 -11.01 4.68 -4.39
CA GLN A 44 -9.73 4.03 -4.09
C GLN A 44 -9.96 2.60 -3.58
N GLN A 45 -10.91 2.41 -2.65
CA GLN A 45 -11.31 1.08 -2.18
C GLN A 45 -11.77 0.17 -3.33
N VAL A 46 -12.59 0.69 -4.25
CA VAL A 46 -13.02 -0.06 -5.45
C VAL A 46 -11.84 -0.40 -6.36
N ALA A 47 -10.86 0.50 -6.52
CA ALA A 47 -9.67 0.24 -7.32
C ALA A 47 -8.83 -0.90 -6.72
N ILE A 48 -8.64 -0.92 -5.40
CA ILE A 48 -7.96 -1.99 -4.68
C ILE A 48 -8.75 -3.30 -4.80
N ALA A 49 -10.07 -3.30 -4.53
CA ALA A 49 -10.92 -4.48 -4.67
C ALA A 49 -10.84 -5.10 -6.07
N ARG A 50 -10.87 -4.25 -7.11
CA ARG A 50 -10.74 -4.67 -8.51
C ARG A 50 -9.38 -5.32 -8.79
N ALA A 51 -8.29 -4.76 -8.26
CA ALA A 51 -6.95 -5.30 -8.44
C ALA A 51 -6.78 -6.65 -7.74
N LEU A 52 -7.43 -6.83 -6.58
CA LEU A 52 -7.39 -8.07 -5.81
C LEU A 52 -8.29 -9.18 -6.38
N ALA A 53 -9.38 -8.82 -7.07
CA ALA A 53 -10.35 -9.79 -7.61
C ALA A 53 -9.76 -10.77 -8.64
N ILE A 54 -8.58 -10.48 -9.18
CA ILE A 54 -7.87 -11.37 -10.11
C ILE A 54 -6.83 -12.26 -9.39
N TRP A 55 -6.77 -12.23 -8.05
CA TRP A 55 -5.83 -12.98 -7.23
C TRP A 55 -4.36 -12.79 -7.67
N PRO A 56 -3.84 -11.58 -7.65
CA PRO A 56 -2.49 -11.30 -8.15
C PRO A 56 -1.43 -11.91 -7.22
N GLU A 57 -0.33 -12.40 -7.78
CA GLU A 57 0.87 -12.75 -7.01
C GLU A 57 1.61 -11.49 -6.53
N VAL A 58 1.55 -10.42 -7.34
CA VAL A 58 2.15 -9.12 -7.05
C VAL A 58 1.12 -8.02 -7.28
N LEU A 59 0.89 -7.21 -6.26
CA LEU A 59 0.05 -6.01 -6.30
C LEU A 59 0.94 -4.77 -6.27
N ILE A 60 0.80 -3.89 -7.27
CA ILE A 60 1.53 -2.62 -7.32
C ILE A 60 0.55 -1.50 -7.02
N LEU A 61 0.88 -0.67 -6.03
CA LEU A 61 0.12 0.48 -5.58
C LEU A 61 0.97 1.75 -5.75
N ASP A 62 0.49 2.70 -6.54
CA ASP A 62 1.15 3.97 -6.78
C ASP A 62 0.36 5.09 -6.09
N GLU A 63 0.96 5.72 -5.06
CA GLU A 63 0.37 6.75 -4.20
C GLU A 63 -1.08 6.40 -3.74
N PRO A 64 -1.31 5.20 -3.16
CA PRO A 64 -2.67 4.69 -2.96
C PRO A 64 -3.50 5.53 -1.98
N PHE A 65 -2.88 6.37 -1.16
CA PHE A 65 -3.56 7.16 -0.13
C PHE A 65 -3.37 8.68 -0.29
N GLY A 66 -2.62 9.13 -1.30
CA GLY A 66 -2.20 10.53 -1.44
C GLY A 66 -3.34 11.54 -1.60
N ALA A 67 -4.51 11.12 -2.11
CA ALA A 67 -5.67 12.00 -2.32
C ALA A 67 -6.74 11.92 -1.21
N LEU A 68 -6.44 11.26 -0.08
CA LEU A 68 -7.38 11.02 1.01
C LEU A 68 -7.15 11.97 2.18
N ASP A 69 -8.23 12.29 2.91
CA ASP A 69 -8.12 12.91 4.22
C ASP A 69 -7.55 11.92 5.26
N ALA A 70 -7.00 12.43 6.35
CA ALA A 70 -6.26 11.65 7.34
C ALA A 70 -7.07 10.48 7.91
N ILE A 71 -8.36 10.66 8.21
CA ILE A 71 -9.21 9.63 8.81
C ILE A 71 -9.47 8.51 7.80
N THR A 72 -9.91 8.86 6.60
CA THR A 72 -10.16 7.89 5.51
C THR A 72 -8.89 7.13 5.13
N LYS A 73 -7.74 7.82 5.16
CA LYS A 73 -6.41 7.23 4.91
C LYS A 73 -6.09 6.15 5.93
N GLU A 74 -6.22 6.44 7.22
CA GLU A 74 -5.94 5.48 8.29
C GLU A 74 -6.85 4.25 8.20
N GLU A 75 -8.16 4.45 8.02
CA GLU A 75 -9.11 3.36 7.85
C GLU A 75 -8.75 2.46 6.66
N LEU A 76 -8.40 3.04 5.52
CA LEU A 76 -8.07 2.28 4.32
C LEU A 76 -6.74 1.51 4.46
N GLN A 77 -5.75 2.07 5.16
CA GLN A 77 -4.49 1.40 5.44
C GLN A 77 -4.70 0.17 6.35
N GLU A 78 -5.54 0.28 7.37
CA GLU A 78 -5.91 -0.85 8.22
C GLU A 78 -6.64 -1.95 7.43
N GLU A 79 -7.59 -1.56 6.57
CA GLU A 79 -8.29 -2.49 5.69
C GLU A 79 -7.32 -3.19 4.72
N LEU A 80 -6.36 -2.46 4.13
CA LEU A 80 -5.33 -3.05 3.27
C LEU A 80 -4.52 -4.13 4.01
N LEU A 81 -4.13 -3.88 5.27
CA LEU A 81 -3.44 -4.88 6.08
C LEU A 81 -4.30 -6.12 6.37
N LYS A 82 -5.59 -5.94 6.64
CA LYS A 82 -6.53 -7.06 6.84
C LYS A 82 -6.66 -7.91 5.57
N ILE A 83 -6.82 -7.26 4.43
CA ILE A 83 -6.89 -7.91 3.11
C ILE A 83 -5.61 -8.67 2.82
N TRP A 84 -4.45 -8.03 3.01
CA TRP A 84 -3.16 -8.66 2.81
C TRP A 84 -2.97 -9.89 3.72
N ASN A 85 -3.44 -9.83 4.97
CA ASN A 85 -3.40 -10.98 5.88
C ASN A 85 -4.18 -12.19 5.36
N THR A 86 -5.22 -11.95 4.58
CA THR A 86 -6.08 -13.00 3.98
C THR A 86 -5.50 -13.54 2.68
N GLN A 87 -5.08 -12.67 1.77
CA GLN A 87 -4.65 -13.06 0.41
C GLN A 87 -3.14 -13.32 0.28
N LYS A 88 -2.31 -12.74 1.17
CA LYS A 88 -0.85 -12.97 1.21
C LYS A 88 -0.12 -12.76 -0.13
N CYS A 89 -0.53 -11.82 -0.95
CA CYS A 89 0.21 -11.44 -2.16
C CYS A 89 1.44 -10.58 -1.81
N THR A 90 2.41 -10.51 -2.72
CA THR A 90 3.50 -9.55 -2.61
C THR A 90 2.97 -8.16 -2.96
N VAL A 91 3.15 -7.17 -2.09
CA VAL A 91 2.75 -5.79 -2.35
C VAL A 91 3.98 -4.92 -2.57
N LEU A 92 4.02 -4.21 -3.69
CA LEU A 92 4.95 -3.12 -3.95
C LEU A 92 4.17 -1.81 -3.90
N MET A 93 4.49 -0.95 -2.95
CA MET A 93 3.86 0.35 -2.78
C MET A 93 4.87 1.46 -3.07
N ILE A 94 4.42 2.47 -3.79
CA ILE A 94 5.17 3.70 -4.03
C ILE A 94 4.45 4.81 -3.29
N THR A 95 5.15 5.49 -2.40
CA THR A 95 4.63 6.62 -1.63
C THR A 95 5.78 7.55 -1.23
N HIS A 96 5.45 8.75 -0.83
CA HIS A 96 6.37 9.73 -0.24
C HIS A 96 6.12 9.94 1.28
N ASP A 97 5.23 9.16 1.87
CA ASP A 97 4.86 9.27 3.29
C ASP A 97 5.55 8.19 4.12
N ILE A 98 6.57 8.59 4.89
CA ILE A 98 7.38 7.70 5.72
C ILE A 98 6.53 6.99 6.78
N ASP A 99 5.54 7.67 7.37
CA ASP A 99 4.71 7.09 8.42
C ASP A 99 3.78 6.00 7.85
N GLU A 100 3.38 6.11 6.57
CA GLU A 100 2.74 5.02 5.82
C GLU A 100 3.66 3.82 5.66
N ASP A 101 4.88 4.08 5.20
CA ASP A 101 5.86 3.03 4.97
C ASP A 101 6.12 2.23 6.24
N LEU A 102 6.42 2.89 7.35
CA LEU A 102 6.69 2.23 8.61
C LEU A 102 5.50 1.40 9.13
N PHE A 103 4.28 1.83 8.83
CA PHE A 103 3.08 1.10 9.24
C PHE A 103 2.79 -0.13 8.36
N LEU A 104 3.00 -0.03 7.05
CA LEU A 104 2.50 -1.01 6.09
C LEU A 104 3.54 -2.04 5.65
N VAL A 105 4.80 -1.61 5.41
CA VAL A 105 5.78 -2.42 4.69
C VAL A 105 6.71 -3.23 5.61
N ASP A 106 7.28 -4.31 5.11
CA ASP A 106 8.32 -5.08 5.81
C ASP A 106 9.72 -4.64 5.36
N ARG A 107 9.81 -3.94 4.22
CA ARG A 107 11.05 -3.34 3.70
C ARG A 107 10.75 -2.02 3.04
N LEU A 108 11.48 -0.98 3.45
CA LEU A 108 11.48 0.33 2.82
C LEU A 108 12.69 0.44 1.89
N VAL A 109 12.45 0.68 0.61
CA VAL A 109 13.49 0.87 -0.41
C VAL A 109 13.52 2.34 -0.79
N MET A 110 14.58 3.03 -0.41
CA MET A 110 14.78 4.44 -0.71
C MET A 110 15.51 4.61 -2.04
N ILE A 111 14.91 5.38 -2.95
CA ILE A 111 15.41 5.57 -4.32
C ILE A 111 16.24 6.84 -4.42
N ILE A 112 17.34 6.73 -5.14
CA ILE A 112 18.20 7.86 -5.51
C ILE A 112 17.73 8.45 -6.82
N ASN A 113 17.43 9.76 -6.83
CA ASN A 113 17.26 10.52 -8.06
C ASN A 113 18.62 10.69 -8.75
N GLY A 114 18.62 10.66 -10.06
CA GLY A 114 19.83 10.86 -10.86
C GLY A 114 19.80 10.10 -12.18
N THR A 115 20.81 10.28 -12.98
CA THR A 115 21.00 9.55 -14.24
C THR A 115 22.29 8.71 -14.18
N PRO A 116 22.20 7.39 -13.89
CA PRO A 116 20.99 6.60 -13.69
C PRO A 116 20.41 6.73 -12.25
N ALA A 117 19.09 6.62 -12.13
CA ALA A 117 18.44 6.42 -10.82
C ALA A 117 18.87 5.07 -10.23
N GLY A 118 18.90 4.97 -8.91
CA GLY A 118 19.35 3.75 -8.24
C GLY A 118 18.72 3.52 -6.87
N ILE A 119 18.94 2.36 -6.30
CA ILE A 119 18.61 2.07 -4.91
C ILE A 119 19.66 2.74 -4.04
N GLY A 120 19.23 3.61 -3.14
CA GLY A 120 20.09 4.28 -2.18
C GLY A 120 20.32 3.45 -0.93
N GLU A 121 19.23 3.12 -0.26
CA GLU A 121 19.27 2.35 0.97
C GLU A 121 18.03 1.45 1.08
N VAL A 122 18.15 0.37 1.85
CA VAL A 122 17.05 -0.55 2.15
C VAL A 122 16.98 -0.74 3.65
N LEU A 123 15.85 -0.34 4.26
CA LEU A 123 15.58 -0.55 5.67
C LEU A 123 14.62 -1.73 5.85
N ASN A 124 14.95 -2.63 6.78
CA ASN A 124 14.02 -3.67 7.22
C ASN A 124 13.14 -3.10 8.34
N ILE A 125 11.84 -3.38 8.25
CA ILE A 125 10.82 -2.91 9.19
C ILE A 125 10.29 -4.13 9.95
N ASP A 126 10.92 -4.46 11.07
CA ASP A 126 10.71 -5.70 11.81
C ASP A 126 9.60 -5.60 12.88
N PHE A 127 8.64 -4.66 12.74
CA PHE A 127 7.50 -4.58 13.65
C PHE A 127 6.63 -5.82 13.55
N LEU A 128 6.21 -6.34 14.70
CA LEU A 128 5.37 -7.54 14.79
C LEU A 128 4.02 -7.35 14.08
N ARG A 129 3.50 -8.41 13.51
CA ARG A 129 2.16 -8.44 12.91
C ARG A 129 1.20 -9.26 13.80
N PRO A 130 -0.08 -8.90 13.95
CA PRO A 130 -0.74 -7.76 13.30
C PRO A 130 -0.25 -6.43 13.88
N ARG A 131 -0.05 -5.44 13.02
CA ARG A 131 0.40 -4.10 13.42
C ARG A 131 -0.77 -3.25 13.87
N SER A 132 -0.59 -2.51 14.97
CA SER A 132 -1.43 -1.36 15.33
C SER A 132 -0.59 -0.10 15.35
N ARG A 133 -1.19 1.05 15.04
CA ARG A 133 -0.47 2.33 15.04
C ARG A 133 0.07 2.67 16.43
N GLY A 134 -0.74 2.42 17.47
CA GLY A 134 -0.33 2.66 18.85
C GLY A 134 0.91 1.87 19.22
N ASP A 135 0.91 0.55 18.98
CA ASP A 135 2.02 -0.33 19.34
C ASP A 135 3.31 0.03 18.59
N ILE A 136 3.20 0.41 17.31
CA ILE A 136 4.36 0.81 16.51
C ILE A 136 4.95 2.14 17.01
N MET A 137 4.11 3.12 17.34
CA MET A 137 4.56 4.42 17.83
C MET A 137 5.20 4.35 19.24
N GLU A 138 4.85 3.33 20.02
CA GLU A 138 5.45 3.03 21.32
C GLU A 138 6.75 2.21 21.20
N ASP A 139 7.03 1.61 20.05
CA ASP A 139 8.27 0.87 19.81
C ASP A 139 9.47 1.83 19.70
N SER A 140 10.55 1.53 20.42
CA SER A 140 11.76 2.35 20.43
C SER A 140 12.39 2.50 19.04
N ASN A 141 12.26 1.49 18.19
CA ASN A 141 12.83 1.48 16.84
C ASN A 141 12.06 2.37 15.85
N TYR A 142 10.81 2.74 16.17
CA TYR A 142 10.00 3.56 15.27
C TYR A 142 10.68 4.89 14.95
N TYR A 143 11.11 5.62 15.96
CA TYR A 143 11.75 6.92 15.77
C TYR A 143 13.13 6.81 15.14
N GLU A 144 13.87 5.71 15.40
CA GLU A 144 15.16 5.47 14.75
C GLU A 144 14.99 5.25 13.24
N LEU A 145 14.08 4.38 12.86
CA LEU A 145 13.76 4.10 11.45
C LEU A 145 13.22 5.35 10.74
N ARG A 146 12.31 6.06 11.40
CA ARG A 146 11.74 7.30 10.88
C ARG A 146 12.80 8.36 10.63
N ASN A 147 13.71 8.58 11.59
CA ASN A 147 14.79 9.54 11.46
C ASN A 147 15.78 9.12 10.36
N CYS A 148 16.12 7.83 10.25
CA CYS A 148 16.96 7.32 9.19
C CYS A 148 16.37 7.63 7.80
N ALA A 149 15.07 7.40 7.61
CA ALA A 149 14.39 7.73 6.36
C ALA A 149 14.34 9.24 6.09
N LEU A 150 14.07 10.06 7.11
CA LEU A 150 14.08 11.53 7.00
C LEU A 150 15.46 12.08 6.66
N ASP A 151 16.51 11.59 7.31
CA ASP A 151 17.90 12.00 7.06
C ASP A 151 18.33 11.65 5.63
N PHE A 152 17.93 10.47 5.14
CA PHE A 152 18.14 10.08 3.75
C PHE A 152 17.49 11.07 2.78
N LEU A 153 16.22 11.43 2.99
CA LEU A 153 15.51 12.37 2.14
C LEU A 153 16.10 13.78 2.22
N SER A 154 16.45 14.26 3.44
CA SER A 154 17.00 15.60 3.67
C SER A 154 18.37 15.80 3.04
N ASN A 155 19.26 14.81 3.18
CA ASN A 155 20.60 14.84 2.57
C ASN A 155 20.56 14.85 1.05
N ARG A 156 19.45 14.42 0.47
CA ARG A 156 19.26 14.38 -0.97
C ARG A 156 18.72 15.67 -1.56
N LEU A 157 17.76 16.29 -0.88
CA LEU A 157 17.25 17.62 -1.28
C LEU A 157 18.39 18.66 -1.29
N ALA A 158 19.38 18.51 -0.38
CA ALA A 158 20.54 19.39 -0.34
C ALA A 158 21.52 19.21 -1.52
N HIS A 159 21.53 18.05 -2.19
CA HIS A 159 22.41 17.79 -3.34
C HIS A 159 21.79 18.07 -4.70
N ASP A 160 20.46 18.15 -4.79
CA ASP A 160 19.77 18.52 -6.04
C ASP A 160 19.83 20.04 -6.31
N ASP A 161 19.99 20.88 -5.27
CA ASP A 161 20.16 22.33 -5.41
C ASP A 161 21.58 22.75 -5.90
N ASP A 162 22.59 21.89 -5.75
CA ASP A 162 23.96 22.14 -6.21
C ASP A 162 24.20 21.72 -7.68
N ALA A 163 23.22 21.09 -8.33
CA ALA A 163 23.31 20.58 -9.71
C ALA A 163 22.52 21.38 -10.76
N ALA A 164 21.95 22.55 -10.41
CA ALA A 164 21.15 23.40 -11.29
C ALA A 164 21.93 24.64 -11.83
#